data_0bc10f62c32f091a10626c17fff9dff8
#
_entry.id   0bc10f62c32f091a10626c17fff9dff8
#
_cell.length_a   1.000
_cell.length_b   1.000
_cell.length_c   1.000
_cell.angle_alpha   90.00
_cell.angle_beta   90.00
_cell.angle_gamma   90.00
#
_symmetry.space_group_name_H-M   'P 1'
#
loop_
_entity.id
_entity.type
_entity.pdbx_description
1 polymer ?
#
loop_
_entity_poly.entity_id
_entity_poly.type
_entity_poly.pdbx_seq_one_letter_code
_entity_poly.pdbx_strand_id
1 'polypeptide(L)'
;MNGGATKNIMSKEIKYSYIVFKLVDTYYCVSSECISTIVQLPQYDKIPESPETVTGMFRYRNQVIQMLDLRTTFGFKSLAEECRDFEKMIDARKQDHIKWVNELETAVTAGTPFLLGRDPHQCALGRWYDSFTSENNVVNFHLRKIDDPHKRLHMAADNIEHCAETSENTCELDKCRNHILEDVKQNYMP
;
A
#
# COMPACT_ATOMS: atom_id res chain seq x y z
N MET A 1 -35.14 21.02 69.31
CA MET A 1 -35.26 21.41 67.92
C MET A 1 -33.84 21.41 67.36
N ASN A 2 -33.43 20.30 66.80
CA ASN A 2 -32.08 20.19 66.19
C ASN A 2 -32.23 20.21 64.68
N GLY A 3 -31.86 21.34 64.09
CA GLY A 3 -31.72 21.48 62.64
C GLY A 3 -30.44 20.96 62.17
N GLY A 4 -30.45 19.75 61.59
CA GLY A 4 -29.29 19.15 60.94
C GLY A 4 -29.01 19.86 59.61
N ALA A 5 -27.88 20.57 59.53
CA ALA A 5 -27.38 21.13 58.27
C ALA A 5 -26.80 20.00 57.42
N THR A 6 -27.53 19.58 56.41
CA THR A 6 -27.05 18.68 55.36
C THR A 6 -25.98 19.41 54.55
N LYS A 7 -24.69 19.09 54.76
CA LYS A 7 -23.60 19.52 53.89
C LYS A 7 -23.82 18.93 52.50
N ASN A 8 -24.23 19.75 51.57
CA ASN A 8 -24.29 19.45 50.17
C ASN A 8 -22.83 19.37 49.64
N ILE A 9 -22.25 18.16 49.58
CA ILE A 9 -20.98 17.93 48.97
C ILE A 9 -21.26 17.99 47.46
N MET A 10 -21.07 19.17 46.86
CA MET A 10 -21.02 19.29 45.41
C MET A 10 -19.91 18.38 44.92
N SER A 11 -20.26 17.25 44.33
CA SER A 11 -19.37 16.42 43.56
C SER A 11 -18.82 17.26 42.39
N LYS A 12 -17.57 17.68 42.51
CA LYS A 12 -16.88 18.36 41.43
C LYS A 12 -16.82 17.37 40.28
N GLU A 13 -17.61 17.58 39.23
CA GLU A 13 -17.54 16.77 38.01
C GLU A 13 -16.13 16.90 37.46
N ILE A 14 -15.30 15.85 37.62
CA ILE A 14 -13.97 15.80 37.08
C ILE A 14 -14.14 15.56 35.57
N LYS A 15 -13.97 16.60 34.78
CA LYS A 15 -13.97 16.50 33.31
C LYS A 15 -12.61 15.99 32.88
N TYR A 16 -12.56 14.71 32.44
CA TYR A 16 -11.39 14.12 31.84
C TYR A 16 -11.31 14.51 30.37
N SER A 17 -10.11 14.88 29.91
CA SER A 17 -9.80 15.04 28.49
C SER A 17 -9.34 13.69 27.91
N TYR A 18 -9.66 13.44 26.66
CA TYR A 18 -9.26 12.23 25.96
C TYR A 18 -8.46 12.58 24.71
N ILE A 19 -7.46 11.75 24.41
CA ILE A 19 -6.74 11.77 23.14
C ILE A 19 -7.39 10.71 22.24
N VAL A 20 -7.87 11.14 21.08
CA VAL A 20 -8.44 10.25 20.06
C VAL A 20 -7.36 9.87 19.07
N PHE A 21 -7.26 8.59 18.73
CA PHE A 21 -6.35 8.06 17.73
C PHE A 21 -7.06 7.01 16.86
N LYS A 22 -6.57 6.81 15.64
CA LYS A 22 -7.12 5.84 14.68
C LYS A 22 -6.15 4.67 14.55
N LEU A 23 -6.67 3.44 14.65
CA LEU A 23 -5.97 2.22 14.27
C LEU A 23 -6.76 1.54 13.17
N VAL A 24 -6.14 1.35 12.01
CA VAL A 24 -6.82 0.85 10.81
C VAL A 24 -8.02 1.75 10.50
N ASP A 25 -9.25 1.26 10.57
CA ASP A 25 -10.47 2.02 10.29
C ASP A 25 -11.28 2.36 11.54
N THR A 26 -10.78 2.04 12.74
CA THR A 26 -11.49 2.25 14.00
C THR A 26 -10.83 3.35 14.83
N TYR A 27 -11.66 4.24 15.38
CA TYR A 27 -11.22 5.26 16.30
C TYR A 27 -11.27 4.75 17.75
N TYR A 28 -10.22 5.06 18.49
CA TYR A 28 -10.07 4.75 19.90
C TYR A 28 -9.75 6.03 20.66
N CYS A 29 -9.95 6.00 21.96
CA CYS A 29 -9.52 7.10 22.83
C CYS A 29 -8.84 6.57 24.08
N VAL A 30 -7.93 7.37 24.63
CA VAL A 30 -7.26 7.13 25.90
C VAL A 30 -7.39 8.38 26.77
N SER A 31 -7.56 8.22 28.08
CA SER A 31 -7.56 9.35 28.99
C SER A 31 -6.23 10.09 28.93
N SER A 32 -6.30 11.43 28.84
CA SER A 32 -5.09 12.27 28.83
C SER A 32 -4.26 12.15 30.11
N GLU A 33 -4.86 11.70 31.21
CA GLU A 33 -4.15 11.44 32.47
C GLU A 33 -3.14 10.28 32.37
N CYS A 34 -3.36 9.37 31.41
CA CYS A 34 -2.43 8.27 31.13
C CYS A 34 -1.26 8.70 30.24
N ILE A 35 -1.27 9.92 29.70
CA ILE A 35 -0.27 10.40 28.73
C ILE A 35 0.68 11.37 29.44
N SER A 36 1.93 10.98 29.59
CA SER A 36 2.98 11.85 30.13
C SER A 36 3.54 12.81 29.09
N THR A 37 3.74 12.31 27.87
CA THR A 37 4.30 13.09 26.77
C THR A 37 4.09 12.35 25.44
N ILE A 38 4.25 13.08 24.34
CA ILE A 38 4.31 12.54 22.98
C ILE A 38 5.72 12.79 22.48
N VAL A 39 6.39 11.75 22.00
CA VAL A 39 7.77 11.81 21.48
C VAL A 39 7.80 11.33 20.04
N GLN A 40 8.75 11.85 19.27
CA GLN A 40 9.06 11.26 17.97
C GLN A 40 9.67 9.88 18.19
N LEU A 41 9.45 8.94 17.26
CA LEU A 41 10.00 7.58 17.35
C LEU A 41 11.52 7.63 17.57
N PRO A 42 12.02 7.17 18.72
CA PRO A 42 13.46 7.16 19.03
C PRO A 42 14.12 5.91 18.43
N GLN A 43 15.45 5.87 18.47
CA GLN A 43 16.15 4.59 18.35
C GLN A 43 15.79 3.70 19.53
N TYR A 44 15.52 2.43 19.25
CA TYR A 44 15.11 1.46 20.26
C TYR A 44 15.80 0.11 20.04
N ASP A 45 15.94 -0.64 21.12
CA ASP A 45 16.49 -1.98 21.12
C ASP A 45 15.35 -3.01 21.15
N LYS A 46 15.47 -4.04 20.33
CA LYS A 46 14.53 -5.17 20.35
C LYS A 46 14.80 -6.03 21.58
N ILE A 47 13.75 -6.51 22.24
CA ILE A 47 13.84 -7.44 23.35
C ILE A 47 13.75 -8.86 22.78
N PRO A 48 14.79 -9.71 22.92
CA PRO A 48 14.72 -11.11 22.52
C PRO A 48 13.55 -11.82 23.20
N GLU A 49 12.89 -12.72 22.47
CA GLU A 49 11.79 -13.56 22.99
C GLU A 49 10.59 -12.79 23.58
N SER A 50 10.46 -11.49 23.26
CA SER A 50 9.31 -10.70 23.70
C SER A 50 8.06 -11.06 22.89
N PRO A 51 6.85 -10.90 23.47
CA PRO A 51 5.61 -11.02 22.71
C PRO A 51 5.58 -10.08 21.49
N GLU A 52 4.86 -10.45 20.43
CA GLU A 52 4.73 -9.64 19.21
C GLU A 52 4.15 -8.24 19.46
N THR A 53 3.40 -8.08 20.54
CA THR A 53 2.86 -6.79 20.97
C THR A 53 3.94 -5.83 21.49
N VAL A 54 5.14 -6.33 21.80
CA VAL A 54 6.28 -5.55 22.31
C VAL A 54 7.25 -5.29 21.17
N THR A 55 7.30 -4.05 20.70
CA THR A 55 8.22 -3.63 19.64
C THR A 55 9.67 -3.59 20.11
N GLY A 56 9.89 -3.20 21.36
CA GLY A 56 11.22 -3.05 21.94
C GLY A 56 11.24 -2.15 23.18
N MET A 57 12.41 -1.60 23.48
CA MET A 57 12.59 -0.63 24.54
C MET A 57 13.51 0.51 24.12
N PHE A 58 13.32 1.67 24.72
CA PHE A 58 14.20 2.84 24.53
C PHE A 58 14.42 3.58 25.84
N ARG A 59 15.46 4.38 25.88
CA ARG A 59 15.77 5.22 27.04
C ARG A 59 15.21 6.64 26.85
N TYR A 60 14.43 7.09 27.82
CA TYR A 60 13.88 8.43 27.88
C TYR A 60 14.09 9.02 29.27
N ARG A 61 14.78 10.19 29.40
CA ARG A 61 15.04 10.88 30.68
C ARG A 61 15.47 9.94 31.82
N ASN A 62 16.49 9.12 31.59
CA ASN A 62 17.02 8.14 32.56
C ASN A 62 16.06 6.98 32.92
N GLN A 63 14.96 6.82 32.24
CA GLN A 63 14.04 5.67 32.41
C GLN A 63 14.08 4.79 31.16
N VAL A 64 13.92 3.50 31.34
CA VAL A 64 13.70 2.55 30.25
C VAL A 64 12.20 2.45 30.00
N ILE A 65 11.78 2.77 28.79
CA ILE A 65 10.38 2.74 28.37
C ILE A 65 10.20 1.56 27.43
N GLN A 66 9.22 0.72 27.72
CA GLN A 66 8.80 -0.38 26.84
C GLN A 66 7.88 0.18 25.75
N MET A 67 8.15 -0.20 24.51
CA MET A 67 7.32 0.13 23.35
C MET A 67 6.33 -0.99 23.07
N LEU A 68 5.05 -0.65 23.04
CA LEU A 68 3.98 -1.55 22.62
C LEU A 68 3.46 -1.13 21.25
N ASP A 69 3.27 -2.10 20.37
CA ASP A 69 2.52 -1.89 19.13
C ASP A 69 1.03 -2.07 19.44
N LEU A 70 0.29 -0.97 19.43
CA LEU A 70 -1.15 -0.99 19.69
C LEU A 70 -1.92 -1.77 18.61
N ARG A 71 -1.42 -1.83 17.36
CA ARG A 71 -2.07 -2.61 16.30
C ARG A 71 -2.07 -4.10 16.68
N THR A 72 -0.91 -4.65 16.99
CA THR A 72 -0.80 -6.06 17.40
C THR A 72 -1.49 -6.33 18.73
N THR A 73 -1.45 -5.36 19.67
CA THR A 73 -2.16 -5.45 20.94
C THR A 73 -3.68 -5.57 20.76
N PHE A 74 -4.26 -4.91 19.76
CA PHE A 74 -5.69 -4.99 19.41
C PHE A 74 -6.02 -6.09 18.39
N GLY A 75 -5.05 -6.96 18.06
CA GLY A 75 -5.27 -8.10 17.16
C GLY A 75 -5.21 -7.75 15.67
N PHE A 76 -4.70 -6.58 15.31
CA PHE A 76 -4.43 -6.23 13.91
C PHE A 76 -3.03 -6.65 13.49
N LYS A 77 -2.79 -6.76 12.21
CA LYS A 77 -1.42 -6.89 11.68
C LYS A 77 -0.58 -5.67 12.05
N SER A 78 0.69 -5.90 12.35
CA SER A 78 1.66 -4.81 12.49
C SER A 78 1.81 -4.04 11.16
N LEU A 79 2.22 -2.78 11.22
CA LEU A 79 2.51 -1.99 10.02
C LEU A 79 3.60 -2.66 9.15
N ALA A 80 4.60 -3.28 9.79
CA ALA A 80 5.67 -3.98 9.09
C ALA A 80 5.16 -5.21 8.32
N GLU A 81 4.18 -5.93 8.85
CA GLU A 81 3.53 -7.05 8.14
C GLU A 81 2.69 -6.57 6.97
N GLU A 82 1.90 -5.50 7.16
CA GLU A 82 1.13 -4.91 6.07
C GLU A 82 2.03 -4.41 4.93
N CYS A 83 3.14 -3.74 5.26
CA CYS A 83 4.11 -3.32 4.25
C CYS A 83 4.70 -4.52 3.48
N ARG A 84 5.09 -5.59 4.18
CA ARG A 84 5.60 -6.82 3.52
C ARG A 84 4.55 -7.50 2.64
N ASP A 85 3.30 -7.54 3.08
CA ASP A 85 2.22 -8.12 2.29
C ASP A 85 1.94 -7.27 1.04
N PHE A 86 2.02 -5.95 1.18
CA PHE A 86 1.91 -5.02 0.06
C PHE A 86 3.07 -5.19 -0.94
N GLU A 87 4.32 -5.27 -0.47
CA GLU A 87 5.50 -5.53 -1.32
C GLU A 87 5.34 -6.82 -2.10
N LYS A 88 4.96 -7.93 -1.43
CA LYS A 88 4.70 -9.21 -2.11
C LYS A 88 3.58 -9.12 -3.15
N MET A 89 2.54 -8.37 -2.87
CA MET A 89 1.44 -8.16 -3.82
C MET A 89 1.94 -7.41 -5.05
N ILE A 90 2.71 -6.33 -4.88
CA ILE A 90 3.27 -5.56 -6.01
C ILE A 90 4.24 -6.43 -6.82
N ASP A 91 5.12 -7.19 -6.17
CA ASP A 91 6.03 -8.11 -6.87
C ASP A 91 5.28 -9.17 -7.68
N ALA A 92 4.19 -9.71 -7.16
CA ALA A 92 3.35 -10.64 -7.91
C ALA A 92 2.72 -9.96 -9.14
N ARG A 93 2.22 -8.73 -9.03
CA ARG A 93 1.67 -7.96 -10.17
C ARG A 93 2.74 -7.66 -11.21
N LYS A 94 3.96 -7.34 -10.77
CA LYS A 94 5.12 -7.19 -11.65
C LYS A 94 5.38 -8.48 -12.44
N GLN A 95 5.42 -9.63 -11.79
CA GLN A 95 5.63 -10.91 -12.45
C GLN A 95 4.50 -11.27 -13.44
N ASP A 96 3.25 -10.92 -13.13
CA ASP A 96 2.13 -11.10 -14.04
C ASP A 96 2.33 -10.31 -15.35
N HIS A 97 2.81 -9.06 -15.26
CA HIS A 97 3.06 -8.22 -16.43
C HIS A 97 4.29 -8.68 -17.23
N ILE A 98 5.34 -9.16 -16.55
CA ILE A 98 6.50 -9.77 -17.24
C ILE A 98 6.05 -10.99 -18.07
N LYS A 99 5.20 -11.86 -17.50
CA LYS A 99 4.64 -13.00 -18.23
C LYS A 99 3.78 -12.55 -19.39
N TRP A 100 2.94 -11.54 -19.18
CA TRP A 100 2.08 -10.98 -20.22
C TRP A 100 2.88 -10.47 -21.42
N VAL A 101 3.97 -9.73 -21.20
CA VAL A 101 4.85 -9.23 -22.25
C VAL A 101 5.60 -10.37 -22.96
N ASN A 102 6.08 -11.38 -22.22
CA ASN A 102 6.73 -12.55 -22.82
C ASN A 102 5.77 -13.36 -23.71
N GLU A 103 4.51 -13.51 -23.30
CA GLU A 103 3.49 -14.16 -24.12
C GLU A 103 3.15 -13.33 -25.37
N LEU A 104 3.10 -12.00 -25.27
CA LEU A 104 2.93 -11.12 -26.42
C LEU A 104 4.10 -11.28 -27.41
N GLU A 105 5.34 -11.24 -26.94
CA GLU A 105 6.53 -11.46 -27.78
C GLU A 105 6.53 -12.84 -28.45
N THR A 106 6.15 -13.87 -27.71
CA THR A 106 6.02 -15.23 -28.22
C THR A 106 4.98 -15.31 -29.33
N ALA A 107 3.81 -14.74 -29.11
CA ALA A 107 2.73 -14.68 -30.10
C ALA A 107 3.16 -13.93 -31.37
N VAL A 108 3.83 -12.79 -31.22
CA VAL A 108 4.37 -12.00 -32.33
C VAL A 108 5.41 -12.80 -33.14
N THR A 109 6.36 -13.46 -32.46
CA THR A 109 7.43 -14.24 -33.10
C THR A 109 6.90 -15.48 -33.81
N ALA A 110 5.90 -16.15 -33.22
CA ALA A 110 5.27 -17.33 -33.80
C ALA A 110 4.22 -17.01 -34.88
N GLY A 111 3.83 -15.75 -35.01
CA GLY A 111 2.73 -15.33 -35.90
C GLY A 111 1.36 -15.87 -35.47
N THR A 112 1.17 -16.10 -34.17
CA THR A 112 -0.07 -16.62 -33.58
C THR A 112 -0.88 -15.50 -32.90
N PRO A 113 -2.20 -15.65 -32.78
CA PRO A 113 -3.02 -14.67 -32.05
C PRO A 113 -2.61 -14.54 -30.58
N PHE A 114 -2.57 -13.30 -30.09
CA PHE A 114 -2.39 -13.04 -28.66
C PHE A 114 -3.73 -13.15 -27.93
N LEU A 115 -3.81 -14.05 -26.95
CA LEU A 115 -5.07 -14.45 -26.30
C LEU A 115 -5.28 -13.87 -24.89
N LEU A 116 -4.26 -13.25 -24.29
CA LEU A 116 -4.39 -12.68 -22.94
C LEU A 116 -5.21 -11.38 -22.94
N GLY A 117 -5.80 -11.07 -21.79
CA GLY A 117 -6.59 -9.85 -21.62
C GLY A 117 -5.77 -8.59 -21.85
N ARG A 118 -6.34 -7.63 -22.61
CA ARG A 118 -5.69 -6.37 -23.01
C ARG A 118 -6.18 -5.18 -22.21
N ASP A 119 -7.34 -5.31 -21.55
CA ASP A 119 -7.91 -4.22 -20.75
C ASP A 119 -7.09 -4.04 -19.45
N PRO A 120 -6.43 -2.88 -19.27
CA PRO A 120 -5.63 -2.60 -18.07
C PRO A 120 -6.47 -2.63 -16.79
N HIS A 121 -7.77 -2.35 -16.85
CA HIS A 121 -8.67 -2.36 -15.69
C HIS A 121 -9.09 -3.79 -15.27
N GLN A 122 -8.97 -4.76 -16.17
CA GLN A 122 -9.31 -6.16 -15.88
C GLN A 122 -8.13 -7.01 -15.41
N CYS A 123 -6.90 -6.54 -15.52
CA CYS A 123 -5.75 -7.22 -14.94
C CYS A 123 -5.77 -7.11 -13.41
N ALA A 124 -4.98 -7.94 -12.73
CA ALA A 124 -4.99 -7.96 -11.27
C ALA A 124 -4.43 -6.66 -10.63
N LEU A 125 -3.49 -5.98 -11.31
CA LEU A 125 -3.02 -4.65 -10.89
C LEU A 125 -4.12 -3.60 -11.08
N GLY A 126 -4.78 -3.58 -12.23
CA GLY A 126 -5.84 -2.60 -12.52
C GLY A 126 -7.01 -2.70 -11.57
N ARG A 127 -7.53 -3.92 -11.32
CA ARG A 127 -8.60 -4.11 -10.32
C ARG A 127 -8.21 -3.63 -8.92
N TRP A 128 -6.97 -3.88 -8.51
CA TRP A 128 -6.47 -3.37 -7.23
C TRP A 128 -6.36 -1.84 -7.28
N TYR A 129 -5.76 -1.28 -8.33
CA TYR A 129 -5.57 0.15 -8.51
C TYR A 129 -6.88 0.93 -8.48
N ASP A 130 -7.91 0.44 -9.17
CA ASP A 130 -9.24 1.07 -9.25
C ASP A 130 -9.99 1.04 -7.90
N SER A 131 -9.70 0.05 -7.05
CA SER A 131 -10.33 -0.10 -5.74
C SER A 131 -9.54 0.55 -4.60
N PHE A 132 -8.25 0.85 -4.81
CA PHE A 132 -7.37 1.36 -3.76
C PHE A 132 -7.60 2.84 -3.51
N THR A 133 -7.79 3.20 -2.25
CA THR A 133 -7.89 4.59 -1.80
C THR A 133 -6.92 4.84 -0.65
N SER A 134 -6.30 6.01 -0.62
CA SER A 134 -5.40 6.42 0.47
C SER A 134 -5.67 7.87 0.86
N GLU A 135 -5.68 8.15 2.15
CA GLU A 135 -5.70 9.53 2.67
C GLU A 135 -4.33 10.22 2.55
N ASN A 136 -3.28 9.44 2.24
CA ASN A 136 -1.91 9.96 2.13
C ASN A 136 -1.64 10.49 0.70
N ASN A 137 -1.47 11.80 0.58
CA ASN A 137 -1.21 12.46 -0.70
C ASN A 137 0.09 12.01 -1.37
N VAL A 138 1.12 11.60 -0.61
CA VAL A 138 2.38 11.08 -1.16
C VAL A 138 2.14 9.73 -1.83
N VAL A 139 1.38 8.85 -1.19
CA VAL A 139 0.98 7.55 -1.78
C VAL A 139 0.19 7.79 -3.07
N ASN A 140 -0.83 8.64 -3.03
CA ASN A 140 -1.64 8.97 -4.21
C ASN A 140 -0.82 9.57 -5.35
N PHE A 141 0.18 10.40 -5.04
CA PHE A 141 1.09 10.97 -6.05
C PHE A 141 1.91 9.88 -6.74
N HIS A 142 2.44 8.91 -6.01
CA HIS A 142 3.20 7.81 -6.59
C HIS A 142 2.33 6.84 -7.38
N LEU A 143 1.13 6.55 -6.89
CA LEU A 143 0.18 5.68 -7.59
C LEU A 143 -0.23 6.25 -8.95
N ARG A 144 -0.49 7.54 -9.05
CA ARG A 144 -0.83 8.19 -10.35
C ARG A 144 0.25 8.02 -11.41
N LYS A 145 1.51 7.82 -11.02
CA LYS A 145 2.61 7.59 -11.97
C LYS A 145 2.58 6.20 -12.60
N ILE A 146 1.85 5.26 -12.02
CA ILE A 146 1.71 3.89 -12.53
C ILE A 146 0.66 3.84 -13.66
N ASP A 147 -0.36 4.70 -13.62
CA ASP A 147 -1.54 4.63 -14.48
C ASP A 147 -1.19 4.70 -15.98
N ASP A 148 -0.46 5.73 -16.41
CA ASP A 148 -0.11 5.92 -17.83
C ASP A 148 0.83 4.82 -18.37
N PRO A 149 1.95 4.47 -17.70
CA PRO A 149 2.78 3.34 -18.14
C PRO A 149 2.03 2.02 -18.20
N HIS A 150 1.15 1.73 -17.23
CA HIS A 150 0.36 0.52 -17.20
C HIS A 150 -0.62 0.43 -18.39
N LYS A 151 -1.33 1.52 -18.70
CA LYS A 151 -2.19 1.59 -19.89
C LYS A 151 -1.43 1.39 -21.17
N ARG A 152 -0.28 2.05 -21.33
CA ARG A 152 0.57 1.91 -22.53
C ARG A 152 1.10 0.50 -22.71
N LEU A 153 1.45 -0.17 -21.62
CA LEU A 153 1.87 -1.57 -21.68
C LEU A 153 0.75 -2.44 -22.28
N HIS A 154 -0.48 -2.31 -21.81
CA HIS A 154 -1.60 -3.09 -22.31
C HIS A 154 -2.00 -2.72 -23.75
N MET A 155 -1.88 -1.44 -24.12
CA MET A 155 -2.15 -0.98 -25.50
C MET A 155 -1.14 -1.54 -26.54
N ALA A 156 0.02 -2.05 -26.09
CA ALA A 156 1.02 -2.60 -27.02
C ALA A 156 0.49 -3.75 -27.87
N ALA A 157 -0.40 -4.58 -27.33
CA ALA A 157 -1.00 -5.68 -28.08
C ALA A 157 -1.86 -5.17 -29.25
N ASP A 158 -2.69 -4.14 -29.01
CA ASP A 158 -3.54 -3.53 -30.04
C ASP A 158 -2.69 -2.77 -31.08
N ASN A 159 -1.64 -2.08 -30.64
CA ASN A 159 -0.70 -1.41 -31.52
C ASN A 159 0.03 -2.39 -32.43
N ILE A 160 0.42 -3.56 -31.94
CA ILE A 160 1.06 -4.62 -32.71
C ILE A 160 0.10 -5.21 -33.78
N GLU A 161 -1.17 -5.40 -33.43
CA GLU A 161 -2.18 -5.82 -34.40
C GLU A 161 -2.38 -4.75 -35.48
N HIS A 162 -2.43 -3.48 -35.09
CA HIS A 162 -2.54 -2.38 -36.05
C HIS A 162 -1.35 -2.29 -37.01
N CYS A 163 -0.13 -2.68 -36.56
CA CYS A 163 1.00 -2.82 -37.48
C CYS A 163 0.70 -3.79 -38.64
N ALA A 164 -0.02 -4.90 -38.35
CA ALA A 164 -0.37 -5.88 -39.39
C ALA A 164 -1.38 -5.35 -40.42
N GLU A 165 -2.24 -4.41 -40.02
CA GLU A 165 -3.22 -3.78 -40.88
C GLU A 165 -2.64 -2.67 -41.79
N THR A 166 -1.57 -2.01 -41.31
CA THR A 166 -1.00 -0.81 -41.95
C THR A 166 0.28 -1.04 -42.72
N SER A 167 0.96 -2.18 -42.49
CA SER A 167 2.23 -2.47 -43.16
C SER A 167 2.03 -3.02 -44.56
N GLU A 168 2.77 -2.47 -45.56
CA GLU A 168 2.69 -2.88 -46.95
C GLU A 168 3.46 -4.19 -47.24
N ASN A 169 4.41 -4.53 -46.39
CA ASN A 169 5.25 -5.71 -46.55
C ASN A 169 5.75 -6.26 -45.19
N THR A 170 6.27 -7.50 -45.19
CA THR A 170 6.76 -8.19 -43.99
C THR A 170 7.89 -7.45 -43.29
N CYS A 171 8.79 -6.79 -44.02
CA CYS A 171 9.89 -6.04 -43.41
C CYS A 171 9.43 -4.83 -42.61
N GLU A 172 8.42 -4.12 -43.07
CA GLU A 172 7.80 -3.01 -42.34
C GLU A 172 7.03 -3.50 -41.12
N LEU A 173 6.29 -4.60 -41.29
CA LEU A 173 5.58 -5.26 -40.20
C LEU A 173 6.52 -5.65 -39.06
N ASP A 174 7.63 -6.31 -39.37
CA ASP A 174 8.62 -6.75 -38.38
C ASP A 174 9.27 -5.54 -37.66
N LYS A 175 9.62 -4.49 -38.40
CA LYS A 175 10.16 -3.25 -37.81
C LYS A 175 9.16 -2.58 -36.86
N CYS A 176 7.90 -2.47 -37.26
CA CYS A 176 6.84 -1.87 -36.43
C CYS A 176 6.66 -2.66 -35.13
N ARG A 177 6.50 -3.97 -35.21
CA ARG A 177 6.32 -4.86 -34.06
C ARG A 177 7.50 -4.84 -33.10
N ASN A 178 8.73 -4.95 -33.64
CA ASN A 178 9.94 -4.92 -32.83
C ASN A 178 10.11 -3.59 -32.12
N HIS A 179 9.82 -2.47 -32.79
CA HIS A 179 9.88 -1.15 -32.16
C HIS A 179 8.93 -1.05 -30.96
N ILE A 180 7.69 -1.54 -31.08
CA ILE A 180 6.71 -1.54 -29.99
C ILE A 180 7.17 -2.44 -28.83
N LEU A 181 7.69 -3.64 -29.12
CA LEU A 181 8.19 -4.56 -28.09
C LEU A 181 9.40 -3.99 -27.35
N GLU A 182 10.33 -3.35 -28.06
CA GLU A 182 11.46 -2.67 -27.45
C GLU A 182 11.02 -1.50 -26.58
N ASP A 183 10.09 -0.67 -27.04
CA ASP A 183 9.55 0.45 -26.27
C ASP A 183 8.89 -0.03 -24.97
N VAL A 184 8.09 -1.10 -25.04
CA VAL A 184 7.48 -1.73 -23.86
C VAL A 184 8.53 -2.20 -22.87
N LYS A 185 9.55 -2.92 -23.33
CA LYS A 185 10.62 -3.46 -22.48
C LYS A 185 11.46 -2.38 -21.83
N GLN A 186 11.72 -1.28 -22.52
CA GLN A 186 12.57 -0.20 -22.03
C GLN A 186 11.86 0.80 -21.13
N ASN A 187 10.59 1.10 -21.42
CA ASN A 187 9.91 2.25 -20.83
C ASN A 187 8.73 1.89 -19.93
N TYR A 188 8.13 0.69 -20.09
CA TYR A 188 6.89 0.32 -19.38
C TYR A 188 7.01 -0.97 -18.55
N MET A 189 8.11 -1.71 -18.66
CA MET A 189 8.38 -2.83 -17.77
C MET A 189 8.80 -2.32 -16.40
N PRO A 190 8.20 -2.83 -15.31
CA PRO A 190 8.46 -2.40 -13.95
C PRO A 190 9.86 -2.83 -13.45
#